data_43ffa06d4cedd87b536da3bb685be3d2
#
_entry.id   43ffa06d4cedd87b536da3bb685be3d2
#
_cell.length_a   1.000
_cell.length_b   1.000
_cell.length_c   1.000
_cell.angle_alpha   90.00
_cell.angle_beta   90.00
_cell.angle_gamma   90.00
#
_symmetry.space_group_name_H-M   'P 1'
#
loop_
_entity.id
_entity.type
_entity.pdbx_description
1 polymer ?
#
loop_
_entity_poly.entity_id
_entity_poly.type
_entity_poly.pdbx_seq_one_letter_code
_entity_poly.pdbx_strand_id
1 'polypeptide(L)'
;MKIFAKDKVVFNFSKANQPVYFVEPGETFWVETDDCYSGQIKTETVLRPDINISIMDCSVGPIAVSGAEPGDVLCVEVLAIQLAEQGVMVTSPGLGVLGEKITEAHTKIIPIKNGFAEFNEKIRLPLTPMIGVLGVAPAEGSVHCAVPGLSLIHI
;
A
#
# COMPACT_ATOMS: atom_id res chain seq x y z
N MET A 1 -12.62 16.37 10.61
CA MET A 1 -11.40 15.92 9.91
C MET A 1 -11.84 15.19 8.64
N LYS A 2 -11.21 15.46 7.49
CA LYS A 2 -11.54 14.84 6.21
C LYS A 2 -11.14 13.35 6.24
N ILE A 3 -11.89 12.50 5.50
CA ILE A 3 -11.55 11.11 5.26
C ILE A 3 -11.58 10.91 3.74
N PHE A 4 -10.48 10.47 3.16
CA PHE A 4 -10.37 10.14 1.75
C PHE A 4 -10.55 8.65 1.56
N ALA A 5 -11.61 8.29 0.87
CA ALA A 5 -11.99 6.91 0.67
C ALA A 5 -11.07 6.20 -0.33
N LYS A 6 -10.87 4.91 -0.15
CA LYS A 6 -10.04 4.05 -1.02
C LYS A 6 -10.66 3.69 -2.36
N ASP A 7 -11.83 4.25 -2.71
CA ASP A 7 -12.49 4.06 -4.01
C ASP A 7 -11.87 4.87 -5.15
N LYS A 8 -11.00 5.82 -4.83
CA LYS A 8 -10.24 6.64 -5.78
C LYS A 8 -8.76 6.27 -5.69
N VAL A 9 -8.31 5.47 -6.66
CA VAL A 9 -6.93 4.97 -6.68
C VAL A 9 -6.28 5.16 -8.05
N VAL A 10 -4.96 5.23 -8.04
CA VAL A 10 -4.12 5.19 -9.23
C VAL A 10 -3.12 4.03 -9.10
N PHE A 11 -2.69 3.48 -10.22
CA PHE A 11 -1.67 2.42 -10.29
C PHE A 11 -0.33 2.94 -10.81
N ASN A 12 -0.30 4.21 -11.19
CA ASN A 12 0.91 4.91 -11.58
C ASN A 12 0.88 6.35 -11.11
N PHE A 13 2.04 6.90 -10.82
CA PHE A 13 2.25 8.32 -10.60
C PHE A 13 2.47 9.00 -11.94
N SER A 14 1.64 9.98 -12.28
CA SER A 14 1.69 10.74 -13.53
C SER A 14 1.01 12.07 -13.37
N LYS A 15 1.56 13.13 -13.96
CA LYS A 15 0.91 14.44 -14.04
C LYS A 15 -0.40 14.44 -14.84
N ALA A 16 -0.66 13.38 -15.62
CA ALA A 16 -1.92 13.21 -16.33
C ALA A 16 -3.09 12.79 -15.42
N ASN A 17 -2.78 12.25 -14.24
CA ASN A 17 -3.80 11.89 -13.25
C ASN A 17 -4.39 13.15 -12.64
N GLN A 18 -5.68 13.37 -12.83
CA GLN A 18 -6.35 14.54 -12.26
C GLN A 18 -6.56 14.35 -10.75
N PRO A 19 -6.29 15.37 -9.93
CA PRO A 19 -6.55 15.32 -8.50
C PRO A 19 -8.03 15.06 -8.20
N VAL A 20 -8.29 14.18 -7.25
CA VAL A 20 -9.65 13.85 -6.77
C VAL A 20 -9.88 14.33 -5.35
N TYR A 21 -8.80 14.64 -4.63
CA TYR A 21 -8.84 15.21 -3.28
C TYR A 21 -7.98 16.46 -3.20
N PHE A 22 -8.35 17.39 -2.30
CA PHE A 22 -7.67 18.67 -2.13
C PHE A 22 -7.48 18.96 -0.64
N VAL A 23 -6.28 19.40 -0.27
CA VAL A 23 -5.89 19.75 1.09
C VAL A 23 -5.14 21.06 1.12
N GLU A 24 -5.20 21.75 2.27
CA GLU A 24 -4.36 22.89 2.56
C GLU A 24 -3.01 22.45 3.17
N PRO A 25 -1.92 23.21 3.01
CA PRO A 25 -0.67 22.95 3.72
C PRO A 25 -0.88 22.86 5.23
N GLY A 26 -0.37 21.80 5.86
CA GLY A 26 -0.53 21.54 7.29
C GLY A 26 -1.89 20.93 7.68
N GLU A 27 -2.78 20.65 6.74
CA GLU A 27 -4.06 20.01 7.03
C GLU A 27 -3.86 18.55 7.39
N THR A 28 -4.52 18.09 8.49
CA THR A 28 -4.55 16.69 8.91
C THR A 28 -5.81 16.01 8.39
N PHE A 29 -5.65 14.82 7.80
CA PHE A 29 -6.75 14.02 7.24
C PHE A 29 -6.48 12.52 7.38
N TRP A 30 -7.51 11.71 7.22
CA TRP A 30 -7.40 10.26 7.10
C TRP A 30 -7.43 9.84 5.63
N VAL A 31 -6.69 8.79 5.33
CA VAL A 31 -6.74 8.11 4.03
C VAL A 31 -7.02 6.65 4.27
N GLU A 32 -8.12 6.14 3.72
CA GLU A 32 -8.37 4.71 3.68
C GLU A 32 -7.52 4.07 2.59
N THR A 33 -6.86 2.97 2.89
CA THR A 33 -6.03 2.24 1.93
C THR A 33 -6.36 0.75 1.92
N ASP A 34 -6.07 0.08 0.83
CA ASP A 34 -5.99 -1.37 0.79
C ASP A 34 -4.54 -1.86 1.01
N ASP A 35 -4.38 -3.16 1.15
CA ASP A 35 -3.08 -3.82 1.11
C ASP A 35 -2.51 -3.85 -0.32
N CYS A 36 -1.28 -4.33 -0.50
CA CYS A 36 -0.63 -4.43 -1.81
C CYS A 36 -1.40 -5.30 -2.81
N TYR A 37 -2.31 -6.16 -2.36
CA TYR A 37 -3.17 -6.98 -3.21
C TYR A 37 -4.49 -6.29 -3.55
N SER A 38 -4.69 -5.02 -3.19
CA SER A 38 -5.93 -4.27 -3.36
C SER A 38 -7.15 -4.99 -2.77
N GLY A 39 -6.97 -5.62 -1.61
CA GLY A 39 -8.01 -6.33 -0.88
C GLY A 39 -8.56 -7.58 -1.56
N GLN A 40 -7.88 -8.11 -2.58
CA GLN A 40 -8.34 -9.30 -3.32
C GLN A 40 -8.25 -10.59 -2.51
N ILE A 41 -7.30 -10.69 -1.58
CA ILE A 41 -7.06 -11.89 -0.79
C ILE A 41 -7.71 -11.71 0.59
N LYS A 42 -8.81 -12.39 0.83
CA LYS A 42 -9.55 -12.33 2.11
C LYS A 42 -9.62 -13.65 2.83
N THR A 43 -9.29 -14.74 2.14
CA THR A 43 -9.29 -16.09 2.69
C THR A 43 -8.06 -16.86 2.20
N GLU A 44 -7.70 -17.92 2.90
CA GLU A 44 -6.56 -18.78 2.52
C GLU A 44 -6.80 -19.59 1.23
N THR A 45 -8.03 -19.62 0.74
CA THR A 45 -8.38 -20.30 -0.53
C THR A 45 -8.05 -19.48 -1.76
N VAL A 46 -7.83 -18.17 -1.63
CA VAL A 46 -7.41 -17.30 -2.73
C VAL A 46 -5.89 -17.32 -2.81
N LEU A 47 -5.35 -17.85 -3.89
CA LEU A 47 -3.91 -17.96 -4.08
C LEU A 47 -3.35 -16.81 -4.91
N ARG A 48 -2.06 -16.52 -4.75
CA ARG A 48 -1.37 -15.45 -5.49
C ARG A 48 -1.52 -15.55 -7.02
N PRO A 49 -1.51 -16.74 -7.66
CA PRO A 49 -1.75 -16.87 -9.10
C PRO A 49 -3.18 -16.54 -9.54
N ASP A 50 -4.15 -16.55 -8.63
CA ASP A 50 -5.57 -16.37 -8.96
C ASP A 50 -6.02 -14.90 -8.97
N ILE A 51 -5.18 -13.99 -8.46
CA ILE A 51 -5.52 -12.57 -8.36
C ILE A 51 -5.10 -11.79 -9.60
N ASN A 52 -5.78 -10.67 -9.82
CA ASN A 52 -5.40 -9.72 -10.86
C ASN A 52 -4.19 -8.90 -10.42
N ILE A 53 -3.03 -9.18 -11.00
CA ILE A 53 -1.78 -8.48 -10.69
C ILE A 53 -1.74 -7.04 -11.20
N SER A 54 -2.57 -6.69 -12.19
CA SER A 54 -2.57 -5.34 -12.77
C SER A 54 -3.17 -4.27 -11.86
N ILE A 55 -3.87 -4.69 -10.81
CA ILE A 55 -4.47 -3.78 -9.82
C ILE A 55 -3.77 -3.86 -8.45
N MET A 56 -2.58 -4.44 -8.39
CA MET A 56 -1.77 -4.43 -7.17
C MET A 56 -1.07 -3.09 -6.97
N ASP A 57 -0.67 -2.85 -5.71
CA ASP A 57 0.16 -1.72 -5.30
C ASP A 57 -0.44 -0.36 -5.70
N CYS A 58 -1.75 -0.20 -5.52
CA CYS A 58 -2.42 1.07 -5.79
C CYS A 58 -2.07 2.14 -4.76
N SER A 59 -2.18 3.40 -5.18
CA SER A 59 -2.11 4.57 -4.29
C SER A 59 -3.43 5.32 -4.31
N VAL A 60 -3.93 5.69 -3.14
CA VAL A 60 -5.17 6.49 -3.01
C VAL A 60 -4.89 7.93 -3.41
N GLY A 61 -5.78 8.52 -4.17
CA GLY A 61 -5.66 9.87 -4.72
C GLY A 61 -5.81 9.91 -6.24
N PRO A 62 -5.21 10.92 -6.90
CA PRO A 62 -4.23 11.91 -6.40
C PRO A 62 -4.80 12.94 -5.42
N ILE A 63 -3.96 13.37 -4.49
CA ILE A 63 -4.26 14.42 -3.52
C ILE A 63 -3.47 15.66 -3.92
N ALA A 64 -4.15 16.76 -4.22
CA ALA A 64 -3.51 18.05 -4.48
C ALA A 64 -3.36 18.86 -3.19
N VAL A 65 -2.20 19.45 -3.02
CA VAL A 65 -1.95 20.42 -1.94
C VAL A 65 -2.09 21.83 -2.52
N SER A 66 -2.96 22.65 -1.92
CA SER A 66 -3.22 24.02 -2.39
C SER A 66 -1.95 24.86 -2.42
N GLY A 67 -1.70 25.52 -3.55
CA GLY A 67 -0.54 26.40 -3.73
C GLY A 67 0.79 25.68 -3.95
N ALA A 68 0.85 24.35 -3.93
CA ALA A 68 2.06 23.61 -4.25
C ALA A 68 2.35 23.65 -5.76
N GLU A 69 3.61 23.92 -6.11
CA GLU A 69 4.09 24.02 -7.50
C GLU A 69 5.21 23.04 -7.80
N PRO A 70 5.47 22.73 -9.09
CA PRO A 70 6.61 21.92 -9.47
C PRO A 70 7.93 22.50 -8.97
N GLY A 71 8.70 21.68 -8.24
CA GLY A 71 9.96 22.09 -7.61
C GLY A 71 9.85 22.28 -6.09
N ASP A 72 8.66 22.34 -5.55
CA ASP A 72 8.44 22.33 -4.10
C ASP A 72 8.79 20.99 -3.48
N VAL A 73 9.15 21.00 -2.20
CA VAL A 73 9.40 19.82 -1.40
C VAL A 73 8.14 19.50 -0.59
N LEU A 74 7.55 18.34 -0.86
CA LEU A 74 6.43 17.83 -0.08
C LEU A 74 6.95 17.13 1.18
N CYS A 75 6.50 17.60 2.36
CA CYS A 75 6.71 16.91 3.64
C CYS A 75 5.41 16.26 4.07
N VAL A 76 5.44 14.95 4.24
CA VAL A 76 4.29 14.16 4.71
C VAL A 76 4.63 13.54 6.05
N GLU A 77 3.84 13.87 7.08
CA GLU A 77 3.96 13.29 8.41
C GLU A 77 2.86 12.25 8.61
N VAL A 78 3.24 11.00 8.87
CA VAL A 78 2.30 9.91 9.19
C VAL A 78 2.06 9.89 10.68
N LEU A 79 0.94 10.45 11.13
CA LEU A 79 0.61 10.60 12.56
C LEU A 79 0.12 9.30 13.18
N ALA A 80 -0.60 8.48 12.43
CA ALA A 80 -1.15 7.20 12.89
C ALA A 80 -1.43 6.26 11.72
N ILE A 81 -1.32 4.96 11.96
CA ILE A 81 -1.74 3.91 11.04
C ILE A 81 -2.68 2.97 11.79
N GLN A 82 -3.93 2.90 11.35
CA GLN A 82 -4.91 1.95 11.86
C GLN A 82 -4.97 0.74 10.94
N LEU A 83 -4.50 -0.39 11.42
CA LEU A 83 -4.50 -1.64 10.66
C LEU A 83 -5.88 -2.31 10.67
N ALA A 84 -6.12 -3.13 9.64
CA ALA A 84 -7.23 -4.08 9.63
C ALA A 84 -7.01 -5.18 10.70
N GLU A 85 -8.06 -5.97 10.97
CA GLU A 85 -8.00 -7.06 11.94
C GLU A 85 -7.22 -8.28 11.45
N GLN A 86 -6.84 -8.28 10.17
CA GLN A 86 -6.06 -9.36 9.56
C GLN A 86 -5.05 -8.82 8.54
N GLY A 87 -3.92 -9.51 8.44
CA GLY A 87 -2.92 -9.36 7.38
C GLY A 87 -2.91 -10.58 6.47
N VAL A 88 -2.23 -10.45 5.34
CA VAL A 88 -2.07 -11.52 4.33
C VAL A 88 -0.59 -11.79 4.11
N MET A 89 -0.24 -13.07 4.09
CA MET A 89 1.07 -13.53 3.66
C MET A 89 0.90 -14.61 2.59
N VAL A 90 1.67 -14.51 1.51
CA VAL A 90 1.66 -15.49 0.44
C VAL A 90 3.05 -16.04 0.16
N THR A 91 3.10 -17.27 -0.30
CA THR A 91 4.25 -17.84 -0.99
C THR A 91 3.80 -18.33 -2.36
N SER A 92 4.65 -18.21 -3.36
CA SER A 92 4.36 -18.68 -4.72
C SER A 92 5.65 -19.06 -5.43
N PRO A 93 5.62 -20.09 -6.30
CA PRO A 93 6.78 -20.46 -7.11
C PRO A 93 7.36 -19.25 -7.84
N GLY A 94 8.68 -19.11 -7.82
CA GLY A 94 9.41 -18.03 -8.48
C GLY A 94 9.35 -16.66 -7.80
N LEU A 95 8.65 -16.50 -6.66
CA LEU A 95 8.53 -15.21 -5.97
C LEU A 95 9.33 -15.18 -4.66
N GLY A 96 10.02 -14.03 -4.44
CA GLY A 96 10.84 -13.78 -3.25
C GLY A 96 12.16 -14.57 -3.24
N VAL A 97 12.93 -14.38 -2.17
CA VAL A 97 14.30 -14.97 -2.05
C VAL A 97 14.35 -16.49 -2.02
N LEU A 98 13.24 -17.15 -1.68
CA LEU A 98 13.12 -18.60 -1.66
C LEU A 98 12.23 -19.13 -2.81
N GLY A 99 11.90 -18.30 -3.78
CA GLY A 99 10.95 -18.64 -4.84
C GLY A 99 11.29 -19.91 -5.61
N GLU A 100 12.58 -20.19 -5.85
CA GLU A 100 13.04 -21.41 -6.51
C GLU A 100 12.81 -22.69 -5.67
N LYS A 101 12.64 -22.55 -4.36
CA LYS A 101 12.38 -23.66 -3.43
C LYS A 101 10.89 -23.87 -3.17
N ILE A 102 10.06 -22.93 -3.59
CA ILE A 102 8.61 -23.00 -3.44
C ILE A 102 8.03 -23.76 -4.62
N THR A 103 7.38 -24.87 -4.36
CA THR A 103 6.77 -25.73 -5.40
C THR A 103 5.29 -25.46 -5.62
N GLU A 104 4.60 -24.93 -4.58
CA GLU A 104 3.16 -24.66 -4.60
C GLU A 104 2.85 -23.30 -4.00
N ALA A 105 1.79 -22.65 -4.48
CA ALA A 105 1.34 -21.39 -3.92
C ALA A 105 0.55 -21.65 -2.63
N HIS A 106 0.82 -20.83 -1.60
CA HIS A 106 0.07 -20.85 -0.34
C HIS A 106 -0.27 -19.44 0.07
N THR A 107 -1.44 -19.32 0.69
CA THR A 107 -1.91 -18.09 1.34
C THR A 107 -2.13 -18.34 2.81
N LYS A 108 -1.70 -17.42 3.65
CA LYS A 108 -1.96 -17.40 5.08
C LYS A 108 -2.63 -16.11 5.47
N ILE A 109 -3.76 -16.20 6.15
CA ILE A 109 -4.40 -15.08 6.83
C ILE A 109 -3.85 -15.00 8.25
N ILE A 110 -3.36 -13.83 8.61
CA ILE A 110 -2.68 -13.59 9.89
C ILE A 110 -3.53 -12.65 10.72
N PRO A 111 -4.15 -13.11 11.82
CA PRO A 111 -4.87 -12.24 12.73
C PRO A 111 -3.97 -11.15 13.32
N ILE A 112 -4.50 -9.92 13.38
CA ILE A 112 -3.84 -8.77 13.99
C ILE A 112 -4.55 -8.46 15.30
N LYS A 113 -3.87 -8.67 16.43
CA LYS A 113 -4.47 -8.49 17.76
C LYS A 113 -3.45 -7.94 18.75
N ASN A 114 -3.91 -7.01 19.59
CA ASN A 114 -3.14 -6.51 20.74
C ASN A 114 -1.70 -6.07 20.39
N GLY A 115 -1.51 -5.45 19.23
CA GLY A 115 -0.19 -5.00 18.78
C GLY A 115 0.70 -6.11 18.19
N PHE A 116 0.13 -7.26 17.84
CA PHE A 116 0.87 -8.38 17.26
C PHE A 116 0.18 -8.95 16.02
N ALA A 117 0.99 -9.46 15.10
CA ALA A 117 0.61 -10.37 14.03
C ALA A 117 0.75 -11.81 14.56
N GLU A 118 -0.34 -12.55 14.67
CA GLU A 118 -0.37 -13.91 15.21
C GLU A 118 -0.12 -14.92 14.09
N PHE A 119 1.16 -15.19 13.79
CA PHE A 119 1.52 -16.07 12.69
C PHE A 119 1.06 -17.53 12.92
N ASN A 120 1.25 -18.04 14.13
CA ASN A 120 0.73 -19.33 14.59
C ASN A 120 0.73 -19.39 16.13
N GLU A 121 0.38 -20.53 16.71
CA GLU A 121 0.31 -20.73 18.17
C GLU A 121 1.63 -20.43 18.92
N LYS A 122 2.76 -20.49 18.21
CA LYS A 122 4.10 -20.33 18.80
C LYS A 122 4.79 -19.03 18.40
N ILE A 123 4.36 -18.41 17.29
CA ILE A 123 5.04 -17.26 16.70
C ILE A 123 4.08 -16.08 16.67
N ARG A 124 4.44 -15.04 17.40
CA ARG A 124 3.81 -13.73 17.38
C ARG A 124 4.84 -12.69 17.03
N LEU A 125 4.54 -11.82 16.09
CA LEU A 125 5.44 -10.75 15.65
C LEU A 125 4.89 -9.40 16.15
N PRO A 126 5.68 -8.58 16.86
CA PRO A 126 5.25 -7.23 17.20
C PRO A 126 5.00 -6.43 15.93
N LEU A 127 3.96 -5.62 15.94
CA LEU A 127 3.60 -4.81 14.76
C LEU A 127 4.53 -3.60 14.63
N THR A 128 4.98 -3.37 13.41
CA THR A 128 5.68 -2.16 12.96
C THR A 128 4.99 -1.62 11.72
N PRO A 129 3.81 -0.97 11.87
CA PRO A 129 3.03 -0.52 10.74
C PRO A 129 3.79 0.47 9.87
N MET A 130 3.61 0.38 8.55
CA MET A 130 4.22 1.28 7.59
C MET A 130 3.31 1.55 6.39
N ILE A 131 3.53 2.65 5.70
CA ILE A 131 2.96 2.93 4.39
C ILE A 131 3.93 2.39 3.34
N GLY A 132 3.45 1.51 2.46
CA GLY A 132 4.27 0.87 1.44
C GLY A 132 4.44 1.69 0.17
N VAL A 133 3.45 2.53 -0.16
CA VAL A 133 3.43 3.32 -1.40
C VAL A 133 3.04 4.76 -1.10
N LEU A 134 3.95 5.69 -1.36
CA LEU A 134 3.72 7.13 -1.34
C LEU A 134 4.62 7.77 -2.39
N GLY A 135 4.09 8.69 -3.20
CA GLY A 135 4.88 9.34 -4.22
C GLY A 135 4.23 10.59 -4.76
N VAL A 136 5.00 11.34 -5.52
CA VAL A 136 4.54 12.51 -6.27
C VAL A 136 4.56 12.22 -7.77
N ALA A 137 3.73 12.94 -8.53
CA ALA A 137 3.74 12.83 -9.98
C ALA A 137 5.10 13.29 -10.54
N PRO A 138 5.76 12.50 -11.41
CA PRO A 138 6.98 12.95 -12.07
C PRO A 138 6.68 14.11 -13.05
N ALA A 139 7.70 14.93 -13.31
CA ALA A 139 7.60 16.03 -14.25
C ALA A 139 7.21 15.57 -15.65
N GLU A 140 7.71 14.40 -16.06
CA GLU A 140 7.43 13.78 -17.34
C GLU A 140 7.19 12.28 -17.21
N GLY A 141 6.37 11.74 -18.11
CA GLY A 141 6.11 10.32 -18.17
C GLY A 141 5.15 9.81 -17.08
N SER A 142 5.32 8.54 -16.77
CA SER A 142 4.51 7.79 -15.80
C SER A 142 5.35 6.71 -15.16
N VAL A 143 5.20 6.51 -13.86
CA VAL A 143 5.92 5.49 -13.08
C VAL A 143 4.92 4.65 -12.30
N HIS A 144 5.01 3.32 -12.41
CA HIS A 144 4.13 2.43 -11.66
C HIS A 144 4.34 2.58 -10.16
N CYS A 145 3.27 2.53 -9.37
CA CYS A 145 3.32 2.75 -7.92
C CYS A 145 4.24 1.76 -7.18
N ALA A 146 4.43 0.55 -7.70
CA ALA A 146 5.31 -0.47 -7.12
C ALA A 146 6.80 -0.31 -7.48
N VAL A 147 7.20 0.72 -8.25
CA VAL A 147 8.62 0.88 -8.65
C VAL A 147 9.44 1.36 -7.46
N PRO A 148 10.56 0.66 -7.12
CA PRO A 148 11.48 1.08 -6.08
C PRO A 148 12.00 2.52 -6.31
N GLY A 149 12.12 3.29 -5.24
CA GLY A 149 12.54 4.69 -5.28
C GLY A 149 11.39 5.69 -5.16
N LEU A 150 10.14 5.27 -5.43
CA LEU A 150 8.91 5.98 -5.07
C LEU A 150 8.14 5.26 -3.95
N SER A 151 8.62 4.10 -3.54
CA SER A 151 8.10 3.33 -2.40
C SER A 151 8.90 3.67 -1.16
N LEU A 152 8.22 3.89 -0.03
CA LEU A 152 8.84 4.18 1.28
C LEU A 152 9.36 2.93 2.01
N ILE A 153 9.59 1.82 1.31
CA ILE A 153 10.01 0.54 1.93
C ILE A 153 11.38 0.62 2.63
N HIS A 154 12.11 1.71 2.49
CA HIS A 154 13.49 1.83 2.95
C HIS A 154 13.77 3.07 3.82
N ILE A 155 12.80 3.52 4.61
CA ILE A 155 13.04 4.54 5.63
C ILE A 155 13.03 3.90 7.01
#